data_23470ba14c6e7c4b4dec3e5f8a3a335c
#
_entry.id   23470ba14c6e7c4b4dec3e5f8a3a335c
#
_cell.length_a   1.000
_cell.length_b   1.000
_cell.length_c   1.000
_cell.angle_alpha   90.00
_cell.angle_beta   90.00
_cell.angle_gamma   90.00
#
_symmetry.space_group_name_H-M   'P 1'
#
loop_
_entity.id
_entity.type
_entity.pdbx_description
1 polymer ?
#
loop_
_entity_poly.entity_id
_entity_poly.type
_entity_poly.pdbx_seq_one_letter_code
_entity_poly.pdbx_strand_id
1 'polypeptide(L)'
;MKWDSLIADALNNTRRRRQQGGRGGAMSGCREAAHSERRQDQDVFRRVTSKQMVGIFVSVWARSALRQHVRRHLAVSCVGAGVLGLLGNKGAVTVRFVLQGTSFCFVCCHLASGSDDGDVLLRNADVGAILSRTRFHGRGSAEAEAEASQELTLPKKILHHDRVVLLGDLNYRVAMDDEDEARQLVTARKWSMLLENDELLLELSKGRRFDGWHEGLVTFAPTYKYHRNSDKLYWWADGGADRGGHRNSKQHRAPAWCDRILWRGKGMMQTRYESCGGYRLSDHRPVRAVFHFHAVCEVAKHV
;
A
#
# COMPACT_ATOMS: atom_id res chain seq x y z
N MET A 1 -6.70 -14.52 -13.63
CA MET A 1 -6.10 -13.32 -14.25
C MET A 1 -4.59 -13.49 -14.30
N LYS A 2 -3.92 -13.00 -15.35
CA LYS A 2 -2.44 -13.14 -15.50
C LYS A 2 -1.65 -12.66 -14.27
N TRP A 3 -2.05 -11.56 -13.64
CA TRP A 3 -1.38 -11.01 -12.47
C TRP A 3 -1.38 -11.93 -11.26
N ASP A 4 -2.50 -12.57 -10.94
CA ASP A 4 -2.58 -13.48 -9.80
C ASP A 4 -1.64 -14.69 -9.95
N SER A 5 -1.51 -15.20 -11.17
CA SER A 5 -0.57 -16.31 -11.47
C SER A 5 0.88 -15.88 -11.26
N LEU A 6 1.25 -14.71 -11.82
CA LEU A 6 2.61 -14.17 -11.69
C LEU A 6 2.98 -13.90 -10.23
N ILE A 7 2.05 -13.36 -9.45
CA ILE A 7 2.26 -13.08 -8.02
C ILE A 7 2.41 -14.40 -7.24
N ALA A 8 1.54 -15.40 -7.52
CA ALA A 8 1.64 -16.72 -6.90
C ALA A 8 3.00 -17.36 -7.16
N ASP A 9 3.46 -17.31 -8.41
CA ASP A 9 4.75 -17.83 -8.81
C ASP A 9 5.90 -17.10 -8.13
N ALA A 10 5.86 -15.77 -8.09
CA ALA A 10 6.89 -14.97 -7.44
C ALA A 10 6.99 -15.27 -5.94
N LEU A 11 5.85 -15.34 -5.24
CA LEU A 11 5.81 -15.57 -3.80
C LEU A 11 6.27 -17.00 -3.42
N ASN A 12 5.99 -17.99 -4.25
CA ASN A 12 6.22 -19.40 -3.92
C ASN A 12 7.53 -19.96 -4.53
N ASN A 13 7.97 -19.50 -5.71
CA ASN A 13 9.16 -20.02 -6.38
C ASN A 13 10.47 -19.50 -5.75
N THR A 14 10.48 -18.31 -5.19
CA THR A 14 11.66 -17.77 -4.48
C THR A 14 12.05 -18.66 -3.28
N ARG A 15 11.09 -19.35 -2.67
CA ARG A 15 11.31 -20.28 -1.57
C ARG A 15 11.86 -21.63 -2.05
N ARG A 16 11.36 -22.18 -3.16
CA ARG A 16 11.88 -23.45 -3.74
C ARG A 16 13.38 -23.36 -4.02
N ARG A 17 13.86 -22.22 -4.52
CA ARG A 17 15.30 -22.00 -4.78
C ARG A 17 16.13 -21.94 -3.50
N ARG A 18 15.64 -21.39 -2.39
CA ARG A 18 16.35 -21.35 -1.10
C ARG A 18 16.45 -22.72 -0.42
N GLN A 19 15.46 -23.60 -0.62
CA GLN A 19 15.45 -24.95 -0.04
C GLN A 19 16.31 -25.93 -0.82
N GLN A 20 16.48 -25.78 -2.13
CA GLN A 20 17.35 -26.61 -2.96
C GLN A 20 18.83 -26.31 -2.73
N GLY A 21 19.19 -25.10 -2.31
CA GLY A 21 20.59 -24.74 -1.98
C GLY A 21 21.08 -25.25 -0.63
N GLY A 22 20.22 -25.87 0.21
CA GLY A 22 20.57 -26.32 1.57
C GLY A 22 20.53 -27.84 1.79
N ARG A 23 20.29 -28.66 0.76
CA ARG A 23 20.26 -30.11 0.90
C ARG A 23 21.58 -30.73 0.53
N GLY A 24 22.49 -30.78 1.50
CA GLY A 24 23.56 -31.75 1.62
C GLY A 24 23.22 -32.71 2.76
N GLY A 25 22.86 -33.96 2.41
CA GLY A 25 22.95 -35.15 3.24
C GLY A 25 22.09 -35.28 4.48
N ALA A 26 21.07 -36.15 4.42
CA ALA A 26 20.86 -37.25 5.40
C ALA A 26 19.57 -38.02 5.01
N MET A 27 19.65 -39.33 4.86
CA MET A 27 18.51 -40.23 4.80
C MET A 27 17.91 -40.39 6.21
N SER A 28 16.63 -40.08 6.40
CA SER A 28 15.85 -40.40 7.58
C SER A 28 14.35 -40.50 7.25
N GLY A 29 13.67 -41.37 7.91
CA GLY A 29 12.46 -42.13 7.70
C GLY A 29 11.15 -41.46 7.25
N CYS A 30 10.23 -42.27 6.75
CA CYS A 30 8.92 -41.92 6.14
C CYS A 30 7.96 -41.09 7.01
N ARG A 31 8.10 -41.05 8.35
CA ARG A 31 7.27 -40.19 9.22
C ARG A 31 7.71 -38.73 9.22
N GLU A 32 8.99 -38.44 9.08
CA GLU A 32 9.53 -37.09 8.95
C GLU A 32 9.17 -36.47 7.59
N ALA A 33 9.04 -37.28 6.53
CA ALA A 33 8.64 -36.80 5.21
C ALA A 33 7.20 -36.25 5.22
N ALA A 34 6.23 -36.94 5.83
CA ALA A 34 4.84 -36.48 5.93
C ALA A 34 4.67 -35.23 6.79
N HIS A 35 5.45 -35.09 7.86
CA HIS A 35 5.50 -33.86 8.66
C HIS A 35 6.19 -32.70 7.91
N SER A 36 7.19 -33.00 7.12
CA SER A 36 7.87 -32.03 6.25
C SER A 36 6.95 -31.52 5.13
N GLU A 37 6.18 -32.40 4.47
CA GLU A 37 5.21 -32.03 3.44
C GLU A 37 4.06 -31.18 3.99
N ARG A 38 3.50 -31.52 5.15
CA ARG A 38 2.48 -30.71 5.81
C ARG A 38 2.99 -29.32 6.23
N ARG A 39 4.24 -29.22 6.73
CA ARG A 39 4.89 -27.94 7.01
C ARG A 39 5.15 -27.14 5.73
N GLN A 40 5.50 -27.79 4.63
CA GLN A 40 5.72 -27.14 3.33
C GLN A 40 4.41 -26.55 2.78
N ASP A 41 3.27 -27.24 2.90
CA ASP A 41 1.99 -26.73 2.41
C ASP A 41 1.46 -25.56 3.28
N GLN A 42 1.72 -25.57 4.59
CA GLN A 42 1.35 -24.49 5.50
C GLN A 42 2.06 -23.15 5.19
N ASP A 43 3.25 -23.23 4.61
CA ASP A 43 4.09 -22.06 4.30
C ASP A 43 3.84 -21.48 2.90
N VAL A 44 3.06 -22.12 2.05
CA VAL A 44 2.71 -21.63 0.72
C VAL A 44 1.79 -20.42 0.82
N PHE A 45 2.07 -19.39 0.06
CA PHE A 45 1.17 -18.24 -0.06
C PHE A 45 -0.01 -18.57 -0.97
N ARG A 46 -1.20 -18.30 -0.47
CA ARG A 46 -2.46 -18.47 -1.19
C ARG A 46 -3.19 -17.14 -1.28
N ARG A 47 -3.76 -16.87 -2.44
CA ARG A 47 -4.57 -15.67 -2.60
C ARG A 47 -5.82 -15.74 -1.71
N VAL A 48 -6.03 -14.68 -0.94
CA VAL A 48 -7.21 -14.45 -0.12
C VAL A 48 -8.29 -13.78 -0.97
N THR A 49 -7.95 -12.66 -1.61
CA THR A 49 -8.82 -11.92 -2.51
C THR A 49 -8.01 -11.08 -3.48
N SER A 50 -8.63 -10.70 -4.59
CA SER A 50 -8.15 -9.60 -5.43
C SER A 50 -9.35 -8.79 -5.93
N LYS A 51 -9.16 -7.50 -6.10
CA LYS A 51 -10.17 -6.58 -6.63
C LYS A 51 -9.49 -5.54 -7.51
N GLN A 52 -10.13 -5.25 -8.62
CA GLN A 52 -9.72 -4.22 -9.56
C GLN A 52 -10.80 -3.14 -9.64
N MET A 53 -10.38 -1.90 -9.67
CA MET A 53 -11.10 -0.72 -10.10
C MET A 53 -10.24 -0.02 -11.16
N VAL A 54 -10.78 0.88 -11.96
CA VAL A 54 -9.99 1.55 -13.01
C VAL A 54 -8.75 2.22 -12.39
N GLY A 55 -7.55 1.82 -12.85
CA GLY A 55 -6.26 2.36 -12.34
C GLY A 55 -5.83 1.86 -10.96
N ILE A 56 -6.60 0.98 -10.30
CA ILE A 56 -6.26 0.41 -8.99
C ILE A 56 -6.43 -1.11 -9.03
N PHE A 57 -5.43 -1.84 -8.55
CA PHE A 57 -5.50 -3.28 -8.36
C PHE A 57 -4.97 -3.66 -6.98
N VAL A 58 -5.78 -4.36 -6.19
CA VAL A 58 -5.41 -4.91 -4.89
C VAL A 58 -5.43 -6.43 -4.94
N SER A 59 -4.38 -7.04 -4.42
CA SER A 59 -4.32 -8.49 -4.24
C SER A 59 -3.78 -8.79 -2.83
N VAL A 60 -4.56 -9.56 -2.06
CA VAL A 60 -4.21 -9.97 -0.70
C VAL A 60 -3.84 -11.44 -0.68
N TRP A 61 -2.70 -11.74 -0.11
CA TRP A 61 -2.13 -13.07 -0.02
C TRP A 61 -1.79 -13.40 1.43
N ALA A 62 -2.07 -14.63 1.84
CA ALA A 62 -1.74 -15.13 3.15
C ALA A 62 -1.08 -16.51 3.06
N ARG A 63 -0.30 -16.89 4.07
CA ARG A 63 0.16 -18.27 4.20
C ARG A 63 -1.05 -19.19 4.34
N SER A 64 -0.95 -20.40 3.79
CA SER A 64 -2.04 -21.40 3.80
C SER A 64 -2.65 -21.57 5.20
N ALA A 65 -1.81 -21.66 6.22
CA ALA A 65 -2.26 -21.79 7.62
C ALA A 65 -3.14 -20.62 8.11
N LEU A 66 -2.92 -19.40 7.61
CA LEU A 66 -3.68 -18.21 8.03
C LEU A 66 -4.86 -17.90 7.11
N ARG A 67 -4.89 -18.48 5.91
CA ARG A 67 -5.84 -18.09 4.86
C ARG A 67 -7.30 -18.25 5.29
N GLN A 68 -7.65 -19.33 5.98
CA GLN A 68 -9.02 -19.58 6.42
C GLN A 68 -9.47 -18.56 7.47
N HIS A 69 -8.60 -18.23 8.42
CA HIS A 69 -8.86 -17.21 9.44
C HIS A 69 -9.11 -15.83 8.81
N VAL A 70 -8.27 -15.44 7.84
CA VAL A 70 -8.43 -14.15 7.12
C VAL A 70 -9.73 -14.13 6.29
N ARG A 71 -10.13 -15.24 5.66
CA ARG A 71 -11.31 -15.28 4.77
C ARG A 71 -12.65 -15.18 5.49
N ARG A 72 -12.73 -15.62 6.74
CA ARG A 72 -14.00 -15.69 7.50
C ARG A 72 -14.70 -14.33 7.59
N HIS A 73 -13.95 -13.26 7.79
CA HIS A 73 -14.46 -11.89 7.96
C HIS A 73 -14.01 -10.93 6.86
N LEU A 74 -13.71 -11.49 5.69
CA LEU A 74 -13.25 -10.72 4.55
C LEU A 74 -14.40 -9.92 3.93
N ALA A 75 -14.17 -8.61 3.73
CA ALA A 75 -15.04 -7.76 2.94
C ALA A 75 -14.22 -6.80 2.07
N VAL A 76 -14.78 -6.42 0.93
CA VAL A 76 -14.17 -5.50 -0.04
C VAL A 76 -15.16 -4.41 -0.37
N SER A 77 -14.70 -3.16 -0.39
CA SER A 77 -15.47 -1.99 -0.79
C SER A 77 -14.68 -1.17 -1.82
N CYS A 78 -15.39 -0.53 -2.74
CA CYS A 78 -14.79 0.36 -3.73
C CYS A 78 -15.48 1.71 -3.66
N VAL A 79 -14.70 2.80 -3.67
CA VAL A 79 -15.20 4.18 -3.67
C VAL A 79 -14.50 4.97 -4.77
N GLY A 80 -15.25 5.50 -5.73
CA GLY A 80 -14.75 6.49 -6.69
C GLY A 80 -14.66 7.87 -6.04
N ALA A 81 -13.60 8.60 -6.33
CA ALA A 81 -13.36 9.96 -5.85
C ALA A 81 -13.13 10.97 -6.98
N GLY A 82 -13.07 10.53 -8.25
CA GLY A 82 -12.93 11.43 -9.41
C GLY A 82 -14.06 12.43 -9.55
N VAL A 83 -14.03 13.25 -10.59
CA VAL A 83 -14.96 14.37 -10.84
C VAL A 83 -16.40 14.00 -10.48
N LEU A 84 -16.99 14.70 -9.52
CA LEU A 84 -18.32 14.45 -8.93
C LEU A 84 -18.46 13.07 -8.25
N GLY A 85 -17.34 12.37 -7.95
CA GLY A 85 -17.37 11.00 -7.39
C GLY A 85 -17.87 9.93 -8.37
N LEU A 86 -18.04 10.26 -9.66
CA LEU A 86 -18.62 9.41 -10.69
C LEU A 86 -17.58 8.74 -11.59
N LEU A 87 -16.41 9.39 -11.83
CA LEU A 87 -15.36 8.81 -12.65
C LEU A 87 -14.49 7.87 -11.79
N GLY A 88 -14.51 6.59 -12.14
CA GLY A 88 -13.86 5.50 -11.39
C GLY A 88 -12.34 5.40 -11.57
N ASN A 89 -11.67 6.41 -12.18
CA ASN A 89 -10.22 6.41 -12.39
C ASN A 89 -9.43 6.91 -11.16
N LYS A 90 -10.10 7.52 -10.19
CA LYS A 90 -9.57 7.96 -8.89
C LYS A 90 -10.46 7.44 -7.78
N GLY A 91 -9.87 7.18 -6.62
CA GLY A 91 -10.59 6.65 -5.47
C GLY A 91 -9.81 5.58 -4.70
N ALA A 92 -10.50 4.59 -4.15
CA ALA A 92 -9.89 3.51 -3.40
C ALA A 92 -10.60 2.16 -3.56
N VAL A 93 -9.79 1.12 -3.51
CA VAL A 93 -10.22 -0.25 -3.22
C VAL A 93 -9.82 -0.58 -1.79
N THR A 94 -10.79 -0.91 -0.96
CA THR A 94 -10.59 -1.16 0.46
C THR A 94 -10.90 -2.60 0.79
N VAL A 95 -9.99 -3.26 1.53
CA VAL A 95 -10.13 -4.66 1.96
C VAL A 95 -10.04 -4.69 3.49
N ARG A 96 -11.03 -5.29 4.14
CA ARG A 96 -11.00 -5.56 5.58
C ARG A 96 -10.99 -7.06 5.85
N PHE A 97 -10.40 -7.46 6.97
CA PHE A 97 -10.49 -8.80 7.54
C PHE A 97 -10.18 -8.75 9.04
N VAL A 98 -10.44 -9.86 9.73
CA VAL A 98 -10.04 -10.06 11.12
C VAL A 98 -9.01 -11.17 11.18
N LEU A 99 -7.97 -10.98 11.97
CA LEU A 99 -6.96 -11.99 12.26
C LEU A 99 -6.64 -11.97 13.75
N GLN A 100 -6.85 -13.10 14.42
CA GLN A 100 -6.61 -13.27 15.85
C GLN A 100 -7.28 -12.17 16.69
N GLY A 101 -8.58 -11.95 16.47
CA GLY A 101 -9.37 -10.95 17.20
C GLY A 101 -9.13 -9.49 16.77
N THR A 102 -8.10 -9.20 16.00
CA THR A 102 -7.75 -7.85 15.54
C THR A 102 -8.33 -7.57 14.16
N SER A 103 -9.02 -6.45 14.00
CA SER A 103 -9.59 -6.01 12.73
C SER A 103 -8.57 -5.19 11.93
N PHE A 104 -8.38 -5.56 10.67
CA PHE A 104 -7.49 -4.89 9.72
C PHE A 104 -8.28 -4.28 8.57
N CYS A 105 -7.85 -3.09 8.13
CA CYS A 105 -8.40 -2.42 6.97
C CYS A 105 -7.26 -1.87 6.09
N PHE A 106 -7.17 -2.35 4.85
CA PHE A 106 -6.22 -1.89 3.85
C PHE A 106 -6.94 -1.03 2.82
N VAL A 107 -6.49 0.20 2.62
CA VAL A 107 -7.10 1.20 1.73
C VAL A 107 -6.09 1.53 0.63
N CYS A 108 -6.26 0.94 -0.54
CA CYS A 108 -5.40 1.21 -1.69
C CYS A 108 -6.01 2.34 -2.52
N CYS A 109 -5.31 3.46 -2.60
CA CYS A 109 -5.78 4.70 -3.19
C CYS A 109 -5.06 5.03 -4.49
N HIS A 110 -5.77 5.75 -5.36
CA HIS A 110 -5.20 6.56 -6.42
C HIS A 110 -5.92 7.92 -6.37
N LEU A 111 -5.28 8.94 -5.79
CA LEU A 111 -5.88 10.25 -5.53
C LEU A 111 -5.73 11.19 -6.72
N ALA A 112 -6.35 12.37 -6.64
CA ALA A 112 -6.31 13.40 -7.66
C ALA A 112 -4.85 13.73 -8.04
N SER A 113 -4.59 13.74 -9.35
CA SER A 113 -3.30 14.16 -9.91
C SER A 113 -3.33 15.65 -10.21
N GLY A 114 -2.16 16.22 -10.35
CA GLY A 114 -1.96 17.62 -10.66
C GLY A 114 -0.81 18.17 -9.82
N SER A 115 -0.33 19.36 -10.18
CA SER A 115 0.76 20.07 -9.51
C SER A 115 0.47 21.56 -9.36
N ASP A 116 -0.80 21.95 -9.58
CA ASP A 116 -1.22 23.34 -9.45
C ASP A 116 -1.56 23.67 -7.99
N ASP A 117 -1.51 24.94 -7.66
CA ASP A 117 -1.92 25.43 -6.36
C ASP A 117 -3.38 25.03 -6.10
N GLY A 118 -3.61 24.39 -4.97
CA GLY A 118 -4.95 23.89 -4.63
C GLY A 118 -5.19 22.40 -4.94
N ASP A 119 -4.38 21.73 -5.76
CA ASP A 119 -4.52 20.30 -6.02
C ASP A 119 -4.33 19.45 -4.75
N VAL A 120 -3.56 19.94 -3.79
CA VAL A 120 -3.46 19.33 -2.45
C VAL A 120 -4.82 19.27 -1.75
N LEU A 121 -5.68 20.28 -1.94
CA LEU A 121 -7.03 20.29 -1.38
C LEU A 121 -7.93 19.24 -2.02
N LEU A 122 -7.76 18.99 -3.34
CA LEU A 122 -8.48 17.93 -4.04
C LEU A 122 -8.06 16.56 -3.50
N ARG A 123 -6.76 16.31 -3.31
CA ARG A 123 -6.24 15.08 -2.69
C ARG A 123 -6.79 14.88 -1.28
N ASN A 124 -6.80 15.95 -0.48
CA ASN A 124 -7.38 15.94 0.87
C ASN A 124 -8.90 15.67 0.84
N ALA A 125 -9.62 16.21 -0.14
CA ALA A 125 -11.04 15.95 -0.33
C ALA A 125 -11.30 14.47 -0.72
N ASP A 126 -10.49 13.92 -1.62
CA ASP A 126 -10.53 12.50 -2.01
C ASP A 126 -10.34 11.58 -0.80
N VAL A 127 -9.32 11.84 0.04
CA VAL A 127 -9.11 11.08 1.29
C VAL A 127 -10.34 11.16 2.18
N GLY A 128 -10.90 12.37 2.37
CA GLY A 128 -12.11 12.57 3.16
C GLY A 128 -13.32 11.80 2.60
N ALA A 129 -13.52 11.81 1.29
CA ALA A 129 -14.57 11.07 0.61
C ALA A 129 -14.40 9.56 0.79
N ILE A 130 -13.17 9.04 0.61
CA ILE A 130 -12.86 7.61 0.79
C ILE A 130 -13.14 7.18 2.24
N LEU A 131 -12.63 7.91 3.23
CA LEU A 131 -12.82 7.59 4.64
C LEU A 131 -14.29 7.65 5.08
N SER A 132 -15.05 8.63 4.56
CA SER A 132 -16.45 8.86 4.94
C SER A 132 -17.44 7.95 4.21
N ARG A 133 -17.20 7.65 2.92
CA ARG A 133 -18.14 6.91 2.05
C ARG A 133 -17.92 5.41 2.06
N THR A 134 -16.73 4.91 2.41
CA THR A 134 -16.48 3.47 2.48
C THR A 134 -17.37 2.83 3.54
N ARG A 135 -18.10 1.79 3.11
CA ARG A 135 -18.95 0.96 3.97
C ARG A 135 -18.69 -0.51 3.66
N PHE A 136 -18.60 -1.29 4.72
CA PHE A 136 -18.57 -2.73 4.63
C PHE A 136 -19.94 -3.27 5.04
N HIS A 137 -20.60 -3.93 4.12
CA HIS A 137 -21.86 -4.61 4.38
C HIS A 137 -21.55 -6.05 4.82
N GLY A 138 -22.34 -6.58 5.75
CA GLY A 138 -22.30 -8.01 6.10
C GLY A 138 -22.72 -8.83 4.89
N ARG A 139 -22.27 -10.08 4.77
CA ARG A 139 -22.84 -11.03 3.80
C ARG A 139 -24.29 -11.28 4.22
N GLY A 140 -25.23 -10.76 3.42
CA GLY A 140 -26.63 -11.09 3.55
C GLY A 140 -26.88 -12.50 3.03
N SER A 141 -26.71 -13.52 3.83
CA SER A 141 -27.31 -14.83 3.66
C SER A 141 -28.14 -15.11 4.92
N ALA A 142 -29.34 -15.65 4.74
CA ALA A 142 -30.24 -16.02 5.83
C ALA A 142 -29.58 -16.99 6.86
N GLU A 143 -28.52 -17.69 6.45
CA GLU A 143 -27.70 -18.54 7.33
C GLU A 143 -26.78 -17.73 8.28
N ALA A 144 -26.45 -16.48 7.94
CA ALA A 144 -25.63 -15.60 8.79
C ALA A 144 -26.44 -14.96 9.92
N GLU A 145 -27.77 -14.91 9.84
CA GLU A 145 -28.64 -14.35 10.88
C GLU A 145 -28.77 -15.30 12.08
N ALA A 146 -28.60 -16.61 11.89
CA ALA A 146 -28.66 -17.60 12.97
C ALA A 146 -27.38 -17.65 13.82
N GLU A 147 -26.20 -17.27 13.25
CA GLU A 147 -24.93 -17.15 13.98
C GLU A 147 -24.73 -15.78 14.64
N ALA A 148 -25.61 -14.82 14.39
CA ALA A 148 -25.49 -13.43 14.82
C ALA A 148 -25.58 -13.19 16.34
N SER A 149 -25.93 -14.18 17.13
CA SER A 149 -26.03 -14.05 18.59
C SER A 149 -24.68 -14.03 19.33
N GLN A 150 -23.56 -14.25 18.66
CA GLN A 150 -22.19 -14.14 19.19
C GLN A 150 -21.20 -13.43 18.23
N GLU A 151 -21.70 -12.76 17.20
CA GLU A 151 -20.82 -12.13 16.22
C GLU A 151 -20.26 -10.82 16.79
N LEU A 152 -18.94 -10.80 16.97
CA LEU A 152 -18.14 -9.59 17.11
C LEU A 152 -18.68 -8.56 16.11
N THR A 153 -19.22 -7.44 16.58
CA THR A 153 -19.75 -6.38 15.69
C THR A 153 -18.61 -5.81 14.85
N LEU A 154 -18.48 -6.35 13.63
CA LEU A 154 -17.38 -5.99 12.73
C LEU A 154 -17.46 -4.51 12.33
N PRO A 155 -16.33 -3.79 12.34
CA PRO A 155 -16.31 -2.40 11.95
C PRO A 155 -16.86 -2.18 10.53
N LYS A 156 -17.83 -1.28 10.38
CA LYS A 156 -18.44 -0.93 9.08
C LYS A 156 -17.75 0.22 8.36
N LYS A 157 -16.93 1.00 9.08
CA LYS A 157 -16.19 2.17 8.55
C LYS A 157 -14.70 1.96 8.70
N ILE A 158 -13.89 2.57 7.83
CA ILE A 158 -12.42 2.44 7.82
C ILE A 158 -11.82 2.72 9.19
N LEU A 159 -12.09 3.89 9.76
CA LEU A 159 -11.46 4.37 11.00
C LEU A 159 -11.92 3.65 12.27
N HIS A 160 -12.89 2.75 12.18
CA HIS A 160 -13.34 1.94 13.31
C HIS A 160 -12.55 0.61 13.44
N HIS A 161 -11.64 0.32 12.51
CA HIS A 161 -10.77 -0.84 12.60
C HIS A 161 -9.59 -0.59 13.53
N ASP A 162 -9.11 -1.66 14.19
CA ASP A 162 -7.97 -1.58 15.10
C ASP A 162 -6.68 -1.20 14.39
N ARG A 163 -6.53 -1.65 13.14
CA ARG A 163 -5.36 -1.42 12.30
C ARG A 163 -5.79 -1.00 10.91
N VAL A 164 -5.32 0.16 10.48
CA VAL A 164 -5.60 0.69 9.15
C VAL A 164 -4.29 0.99 8.43
N VAL A 165 -4.17 0.55 7.19
CA VAL A 165 -3.06 0.90 6.29
C VAL A 165 -3.64 1.58 5.06
N LEU A 166 -3.22 2.81 4.78
CA LEU A 166 -3.57 3.56 3.59
C LEU A 166 -2.33 3.64 2.70
N LEU A 167 -2.45 3.19 1.45
CA LEU A 167 -1.32 3.05 0.55
C LEU A 167 -1.74 3.31 -0.90
N GLY A 168 -0.75 3.60 -1.75
CA GLY A 168 -0.95 3.75 -3.19
C GLY A 168 -0.32 5.02 -3.74
N ASP A 169 -0.74 5.38 -4.95
CA ASP A 169 -0.39 6.63 -5.58
C ASP A 169 -1.27 7.75 -4.98
N LEU A 170 -0.75 8.39 -3.95
CA LEU A 170 -1.44 9.47 -3.23
C LEU A 170 -1.26 10.82 -3.93
N ASN A 171 -0.39 10.89 -4.94
CA ASN A 171 -0.17 12.04 -5.80
C ASN A 171 0.23 13.36 -5.10
N TYR A 172 0.58 13.35 -3.81
CA TYR A 172 1.13 14.54 -3.14
C TYR A 172 2.45 14.95 -3.77
N ARG A 173 2.72 16.25 -3.79
CA ARG A 173 3.84 16.86 -4.49
C ARG A 173 4.83 17.50 -3.51
N VAL A 174 5.87 18.08 -4.06
CA VAL A 174 6.80 18.95 -3.34
C VAL A 174 6.43 20.39 -3.69
N ALA A 175 6.01 21.16 -2.69
CA ALA A 175 5.59 22.56 -2.84
C ALA A 175 6.81 23.47 -2.68
N MET A 176 7.46 23.80 -3.79
CA MET A 176 8.57 24.76 -3.84
C MET A 176 8.29 25.81 -4.91
N ASP A 177 8.40 27.07 -4.53
CA ASP A 177 8.15 28.22 -5.43
C ASP A 177 9.33 28.44 -6.39
N ASP A 178 10.56 28.13 -5.94
CA ASP A 178 11.77 28.23 -6.75
C ASP A 178 12.09 26.89 -7.43
N GLU A 179 11.75 26.81 -8.73
CA GLU A 179 12.05 25.61 -9.52
C GLU A 179 13.56 25.36 -9.67
N ASP A 180 14.39 26.41 -9.73
CA ASP A 180 15.82 26.27 -9.90
C ASP A 180 16.48 25.72 -8.64
N GLU A 181 16.05 26.18 -7.46
CA GLU A 181 16.45 25.60 -6.18
C GLU A 181 16.03 24.12 -6.10
N ALA A 182 14.78 23.80 -6.42
CA ALA A 182 14.28 22.43 -6.42
C ALA A 182 15.09 21.53 -7.35
N ARG A 183 15.47 22.00 -8.55
CA ARG A 183 16.35 21.28 -9.49
C ARG A 183 17.75 21.04 -8.93
N GLN A 184 18.32 22.03 -8.25
CA GLN A 184 19.63 21.89 -7.60
C GLN A 184 19.57 20.83 -6.50
N LEU A 185 18.53 20.84 -5.67
CA LEU A 185 18.33 19.85 -4.62
C LEU A 185 18.14 18.43 -5.17
N VAL A 186 17.37 18.27 -6.25
CA VAL A 186 17.21 16.99 -6.94
C VAL A 186 18.55 16.51 -7.51
N THR A 187 19.31 17.38 -8.18
CA THR A 187 20.60 17.05 -8.76
C THR A 187 21.62 16.65 -7.68
N ALA A 188 21.62 17.37 -6.57
CA ALA A 188 22.48 17.13 -5.41
C ALA A 188 21.98 15.97 -4.51
N ARG A 189 20.81 15.37 -4.81
CA ARG A 189 20.15 14.33 -4.01
C ARG A 189 19.90 14.75 -2.55
N LYS A 190 19.59 16.02 -2.34
CA LYS A 190 19.30 16.59 -1.00
C LYS A 190 17.84 16.29 -0.61
N TRP A 191 17.50 14.99 -0.48
CA TRP A 191 16.12 14.54 -0.27
C TRP A 191 15.50 15.09 1.01
N SER A 192 16.26 15.24 2.09
CA SER A 192 15.76 15.79 3.34
C SER A 192 15.23 17.23 3.19
N MET A 193 15.94 18.06 2.42
CA MET A 193 15.52 19.45 2.18
C MET A 193 14.28 19.52 1.29
N LEU A 194 14.16 18.63 0.28
CA LEU A 194 12.96 18.52 -0.53
C LEU A 194 11.76 18.05 0.29
N LEU A 195 11.96 17.12 1.23
CA LEU A 195 10.90 16.59 2.10
C LEU A 195 10.34 17.62 3.08
N GLU A 196 11.09 18.68 3.41
CA GLU A 196 10.57 19.80 4.20
C GLU A 196 9.38 20.48 3.52
N ASN A 197 9.32 20.40 2.19
CA ASN A 197 8.26 20.94 1.35
C ASN A 197 7.32 19.85 0.79
N ASP A 198 7.39 18.61 1.30
CA ASP A 198 6.49 17.54 0.87
C ASP A 198 5.07 17.78 1.40
N GLU A 199 4.13 17.93 0.48
CA GLU A 199 2.73 18.25 0.82
C GLU A 199 2.09 17.26 1.79
N LEU A 200 2.40 15.96 1.66
CA LEU A 200 1.82 14.96 2.56
C LEU A 200 2.37 15.08 3.97
N LEU A 201 3.67 15.29 4.13
CA LEU A 201 4.28 15.52 5.43
C LEU A 201 3.76 16.78 6.08
N LEU A 202 3.57 17.86 5.29
CA LEU A 202 2.93 19.09 5.77
C LEU A 202 1.47 18.85 6.21
N GLU A 203 0.70 18.05 5.46
CA GLU A 203 -0.68 17.71 5.87
C GLU A 203 -0.72 16.80 7.10
N LEU A 204 0.20 15.86 7.23
CA LEU A 204 0.36 15.02 8.42
C LEU A 204 0.68 15.87 9.66
N SER A 205 1.57 16.87 9.52
CA SER A 205 1.95 17.77 10.63
C SER A 205 0.78 18.64 11.11
N LYS A 206 -0.13 19.03 10.21
CA LYS A 206 -1.33 19.79 10.53
C LYS A 206 -2.39 18.96 11.28
N GLY A 207 -2.27 17.63 11.29
CA GLY A 207 -3.23 16.69 11.85
C GLY A 207 -4.53 16.62 11.04
N ARG A 208 -5.52 17.38 11.36
CA ARG A 208 -6.81 17.47 10.62
C ARG A 208 -7.32 16.12 10.14
N ARG A 209 -7.27 15.85 8.80
CA ARG A 209 -7.68 14.56 8.19
C ARG A 209 -6.76 13.41 8.54
N PHE A 210 -5.52 13.72 8.82
CA PHE A 210 -4.47 12.74 9.12
C PHE A 210 -4.19 12.61 10.63
N ASP A 211 -5.12 13.07 11.48
CA ASP A 211 -4.98 12.88 12.92
C ASP A 211 -4.88 11.40 13.29
N GLY A 212 -3.83 11.05 14.03
CA GLY A 212 -3.50 9.70 14.44
C GLY A 212 -2.97 8.79 13.30
N TRP A 213 -2.65 9.34 12.12
CA TRP A 213 -1.91 8.63 11.08
C TRP A 213 -0.42 8.83 11.24
N HIS A 214 0.32 7.82 10.81
CA HIS A 214 1.77 7.77 10.85
C HIS A 214 2.32 7.36 9.49
N GLU A 215 3.52 7.82 9.19
CA GLU A 215 4.34 7.35 8.08
C GLU A 215 5.75 7.08 8.58
N GLY A 216 6.44 6.11 7.98
CA GLY A 216 7.84 5.86 8.26
C GLY A 216 8.75 6.93 7.68
N LEU A 217 9.96 7.02 8.21
CA LEU A 217 10.94 7.94 7.69
C LEU A 217 11.22 7.66 6.20
N VAL A 218 10.98 8.64 5.35
CA VAL A 218 11.29 8.58 3.92
C VAL A 218 12.78 8.86 3.73
N THR A 219 13.55 7.82 3.41
CA THR A 219 15.01 7.90 3.20
C THR A 219 15.42 7.61 1.77
N PHE A 220 14.47 7.29 0.91
CA PHE A 220 14.67 6.93 -0.48
C PHE A 220 14.40 8.12 -1.41
N ALA A 221 14.91 8.03 -2.65
CA ALA A 221 14.68 9.04 -3.69
C ALA A 221 13.18 9.20 -4.02
N PRO A 222 12.75 10.33 -4.57
CA PRO A 222 11.39 10.51 -5.09
C PRO A 222 10.94 9.30 -5.92
N THR A 223 9.66 8.92 -5.80
CA THR A 223 9.13 7.76 -6.52
C THR A 223 8.62 8.10 -7.92
N TYR A 224 8.51 9.38 -8.24
CA TYR A 224 8.01 9.97 -9.45
C TYR A 224 8.80 11.24 -9.79
N LYS A 225 9.09 11.68 -11.00
CA LYS A 225 8.83 11.07 -12.28
C LYS A 225 10.16 10.64 -12.90
N TYR A 226 10.22 9.37 -13.31
CA TYR A 226 11.40 8.81 -13.96
C TYR A 226 11.22 8.73 -15.48
N HIS A 227 12.35 8.83 -16.22
CA HIS A 227 12.38 8.39 -17.59
C HIS A 227 12.17 6.87 -17.68
N ARG A 228 11.43 6.42 -18.69
CA ARG A 228 11.17 4.99 -18.90
C ARG A 228 12.46 4.21 -19.06
N ASN A 229 12.51 3.02 -18.45
CA ASN A 229 13.67 2.12 -18.44
C ASN A 229 14.99 2.78 -17.97
N SER A 230 14.90 3.82 -17.15
CA SER A 230 16.02 4.59 -16.65
C SER A 230 15.90 4.84 -15.15
N ASP A 231 17.02 5.09 -14.48
CA ASP A 231 17.06 5.56 -13.09
C ASP A 231 17.13 7.09 -12.99
N LYS A 232 16.99 7.79 -14.11
CA LYS A 232 17.05 9.26 -14.17
C LYS A 232 15.67 9.84 -13.89
N LEU A 233 15.62 10.73 -12.89
CA LEU A 233 14.47 11.60 -12.66
C LEU A 233 14.44 12.67 -13.77
N TYR A 234 13.26 13.17 -14.12
CA TYR A 234 13.08 14.16 -15.20
C TYR A 234 13.88 15.45 -14.97
N TRP A 235 14.06 15.85 -13.71
CA TRP A 235 14.82 17.06 -13.38
C TRP A 235 16.31 16.81 -13.14
N TRP A 236 16.75 15.59 -13.27
CA TRP A 236 18.16 15.29 -13.13
C TRP A 236 18.89 15.67 -14.40
N ALA A 237 19.63 16.78 -14.35
CA ALA A 237 20.32 17.33 -15.50
C ALA A 237 21.36 16.37 -16.07
N ASP A 238 21.11 15.88 -17.28
CA ASP A 238 22.20 15.67 -18.24
C ASP A 238 22.48 17.05 -18.83
N GLY A 239 23.69 17.57 -18.61
CA GLY A 239 24.06 18.93 -18.99
C GLY A 239 23.54 19.33 -20.36
N GLY A 240 22.53 20.14 -20.43
CA GLY A 240 22.30 21.07 -21.50
C GLY A 240 21.47 20.66 -22.70
N ALA A 241 20.79 19.50 -22.73
CA ALA A 241 20.12 19.03 -23.95
C ALA A 241 18.65 19.48 -24.16
N ASP A 242 18.04 20.18 -23.21
CA ASP A 242 16.62 20.59 -23.33
C ASP A 242 16.42 22.10 -23.56
N ARG A 243 17.37 22.73 -24.27
CA ARG A 243 17.34 24.18 -24.61
C ARG A 243 16.52 24.51 -25.82
N GLY A 244 15.47 23.81 -26.21
CA GLY A 244 14.81 24.17 -27.47
C GLY A 244 13.43 23.59 -27.78
N GLY A 245 12.80 22.85 -26.92
CA GLY A 245 11.48 22.30 -27.20
C GLY A 245 10.36 23.11 -26.53
N HIS A 246 9.27 23.36 -27.23
CA HIS A 246 8.03 23.92 -26.67
C HIS A 246 7.72 23.26 -25.33
N ARG A 247 7.65 24.07 -24.27
CA ARG A 247 7.28 23.65 -22.91
C ARG A 247 5.89 23.03 -22.90
N ASN A 248 5.81 21.75 -23.20
CA ASN A 248 4.62 20.97 -22.86
C ASN A 248 4.62 20.77 -21.35
N SER A 249 3.86 21.59 -20.63
CA SER A 249 3.80 21.63 -19.15
C SER A 249 3.58 20.27 -18.48
N LYS A 250 3.06 19.28 -19.22
CA LYS A 250 2.86 17.91 -18.74
C LYS A 250 4.14 17.06 -18.67
N GLN A 251 5.22 17.43 -19.36
CA GLN A 251 6.47 16.66 -19.39
C GLN A 251 7.46 17.07 -18.29
N HIS A 252 7.33 18.25 -17.70
CA HIS A 252 8.28 18.82 -16.75
C HIS A 252 7.78 18.83 -15.30
N ARG A 253 7.03 17.81 -14.87
CA ARG A 253 6.60 17.71 -13.47
C ARG A 253 7.79 17.44 -12.56
N ALA A 254 7.87 18.23 -11.47
CA ALA A 254 8.83 18.05 -10.41
C ALA A 254 8.81 16.63 -9.86
N PRO A 255 9.98 16.05 -9.56
CA PRO A 255 10.04 14.81 -8.79
C PRO A 255 9.32 14.94 -7.46
N ALA A 256 8.59 13.87 -7.09
CA ALA A 256 7.82 13.83 -5.84
C ALA A 256 7.70 12.40 -5.31
N TRP A 257 7.36 12.28 -4.04
CA TRP A 257 7.02 11.01 -3.40
C TRP A 257 5.51 10.79 -3.49
N CYS A 258 5.05 10.37 -4.68
CA CYS A 258 3.62 10.13 -4.94
C CYS A 258 3.12 8.83 -4.32
N ASP A 259 3.98 7.82 -4.21
CA ASP A 259 3.66 6.45 -3.80
C ASP A 259 4.02 6.28 -2.32
N ARG A 260 3.00 6.19 -1.44
CA ARG A 260 3.16 6.31 0.01
C ARG A 260 2.42 5.20 0.75
N ILE A 261 2.86 4.93 1.99
CA ILE A 261 2.24 3.94 2.89
C ILE A 261 2.13 4.54 4.28
N LEU A 262 0.90 4.89 4.67
CA LEU A 262 0.56 5.38 5.99
C LEU A 262 -0.16 4.31 6.79
N TRP A 263 -0.08 4.42 8.12
CA TRP A 263 -0.83 3.52 8.99
C TRP A 263 -1.42 4.24 10.20
N ARG A 264 -2.43 3.60 10.80
CA ARG A 264 -3.08 4.03 12.03
C ARG A 264 -3.39 2.80 12.88
N GLY A 265 -3.30 2.93 14.20
CA GLY A 265 -3.64 1.89 15.18
C GLY A 265 -2.48 1.54 16.10
N LYS A 266 -2.80 1.11 17.31
CA LYS A 266 -1.81 0.82 18.35
C LYS A 266 -1.08 -0.51 18.09
N GLY A 267 0.21 -0.59 18.48
CA GLY A 267 0.99 -1.83 18.41
C GLY A 267 1.34 -2.27 16.98
N MET A 268 1.31 -1.37 16.01
CA MET A 268 1.96 -1.55 14.71
C MET A 268 3.34 -0.91 14.73
N MET A 269 4.34 -1.65 14.26
CA MET A 269 5.69 -1.16 14.11
C MET A 269 6.15 -1.40 12.67
N GLN A 270 6.44 -0.32 11.95
CA GLN A 270 7.03 -0.41 10.62
C GLN A 270 8.55 -0.62 10.79
N THR A 271 9.05 -1.73 10.26
CA THR A 271 10.47 -2.11 10.36
C THR A 271 11.22 -1.91 9.05
N ARG A 272 10.50 -1.71 7.94
CA ARG A 272 11.09 -1.43 6.64
C ARG A 272 10.17 -0.51 5.84
N TYR A 273 10.74 0.51 5.23
CA TYR A 273 10.07 1.42 4.30
C TYR A 273 11.07 1.87 3.24
N GLU A 274 10.86 1.46 1.99
CA GLU A 274 11.84 1.68 0.94
C GLU A 274 11.22 1.65 -0.45
N SER A 275 11.85 2.31 -1.43
CA SER A 275 11.50 2.17 -2.84
C SER A 275 12.23 0.99 -3.49
N CYS A 276 11.61 0.41 -4.52
CA CYS A 276 12.15 -0.73 -5.25
C CYS A 276 12.71 -0.26 -6.60
N GLY A 277 13.93 0.30 -6.61
CA GLY A 277 14.57 0.92 -7.77
C GLY A 277 14.82 -0.01 -8.97
N GLY A 278 14.80 -1.34 -8.78
CA GLY A 278 15.01 -2.29 -9.88
C GLY A 278 13.85 -2.39 -10.88
N TYR A 279 12.69 -1.80 -10.60
CA TYR A 279 11.51 -1.82 -11.48
C TYR A 279 11.40 -0.52 -12.26
N ARG A 280 11.78 -0.55 -13.56
CA ARG A 280 11.93 0.63 -14.41
C ARG A 280 10.88 0.75 -15.53
N LEU A 281 9.89 -0.15 -15.58
CA LEU A 281 8.86 -0.18 -16.64
C LEU A 281 7.90 1.01 -16.60
N SER A 282 7.75 1.64 -15.43
CA SER A 282 6.90 2.80 -15.19
C SER A 282 7.74 4.05 -14.96
N ASP A 283 7.13 5.21 -15.07
CA ASP A 283 7.66 6.50 -14.59
C ASP A 283 7.54 6.64 -13.05
N HIS A 284 6.92 5.67 -12.37
CA HIS A 284 6.95 5.50 -10.92
C HIS A 284 7.92 4.39 -10.47
N ARG A 285 8.33 4.45 -9.20
CA ARG A 285 9.05 3.37 -8.51
C ARG A 285 8.15 2.78 -7.42
N PRO A 286 8.00 1.43 -7.38
CA PRO A 286 7.21 0.80 -6.34
C PRO A 286 7.81 1.06 -4.95
N VAL A 287 6.93 1.19 -3.97
CA VAL A 287 7.30 1.33 -2.56
C VAL A 287 6.82 0.10 -1.80
N ARG A 288 7.62 -0.35 -0.83
CA ARG A 288 7.26 -1.44 0.06
C ARG A 288 7.49 -1.09 1.52
N ALA A 289 6.65 -1.66 2.38
CA ALA A 289 6.81 -1.59 3.83
C ALA A 289 6.65 -2.98 4.45
N VAL A 290 7.31 -3.18 5.60
CA VAL A 290 7.14 -4.34 6.46
C VAL A 290 6.64 -3.86 7.80
N PHE A 291 5.56 -4.46 8.28
CA PHE A 291 4.98 -4.16 9.58
C PHE A 291 5.03 -5.40 10.47
N HIS A 292 5.38 -5.19 11.73
CA HIS A 292 5.19 -6.13 12.80
C HIS A 292 4.06 -5.63 13.69
N PHE A 293 3.24 -6.54 14.18
CA PHE A 293 2.20 -6.24 15.15
C PHE A 293 2.07 -7.39 16.14
N HIS A 294 1.78 -7.05 17.37
CA HIS A 294 1.44 -8.05 18.39
C HIS A 294 -0.06 -8.27 18.36
N ALA A 295 -0.49 -9.52 18.16
CA ALA A 295 -1.87 -9.89 18.42
C ALA A 295 -2.12 -9.72 19.91
N VAL A 296 -3.16 -8.96 20.26
CA VAL A 296 -3.64 -8.93 21.65
C VAL A 296 -4.36 -10.26 21.86
N CYS A 297 -3.69 -11.25 22.46
CA CYS A 297 -4.38 -12.37 23.06
C CYS A 297 -5.19 -11.79 24.23
N GLU A 298 -6.48 -11.57 24.04
CA GLU A 298 -7.37 -11.48 25.20
C GLU A 298 -7.33 -12.84 25.90
N VAL A 299 -6.53 -12.92 26.95
CA VAL A 299 -6.68 -13.98 27.96
C VAL A 299 -8.09 -13.79 28.48
N ALA A 300 -8.99 -14.68 28.10
CA ALA A 300 -10.34 -14.74 28.67
C ALA A 300 -10.19 -14.73 30.19
N LYS A 301 -10.51 -13.60 30.82
CA LYS A 301 -10.68 -13.54 32.25
C LYS A 301 -11.97 -14.32 32.55
N HIS A 302 -11.83 -15.62 32.78
CA HIS A 302 -12.84 -16.36 33.50
C HIS A 302 -12.79 -15.84 34.92
N VAL A 303 -13.78 -15.04 35.31
CA VAL A 303 -14.22 -14.79 36.68
C VAL A 303 -15.52 -15.51 36.85
#